data_9293596950952954541e848ed99e4e05
#
_entry.id   9293596950952954541e848ed99e4e05
#
_cell.length_a   1.000
_cell.length_b   1.000
_cell.length_c   1.000
_cell.angle_alpha   90.00
_cell.angle_beta   90.00
_cell.angle_gamma   90.00
#
_symmetry.space_group_name_H-M   'P 1'
#
loop_
_entity.id
_entity.type
_entity.pdbx_description
1 polymer ?
#
loop_
_entity_poly.entity_id
_entity_poly.type
_entity_poly.pdbx_seq_one_letter_code
_entity_poly.pdbx_strand_id
1 'polypeptide(L)'
;FSVGVCTVFDTFTKGYRPEAQTDGLFSALCSSNGFDAASLRKTSATLIEQAQGKDLDSIKTLLSSHALQDGAHYSRLMAVGLMRLLQAAAADASSPDGAALAQQSKELAETLGMPADRVEKDLTLFGSNSERMDQAVDLVQETIAAEKRKKERRLAEQKKTEA
;
A
#
# COMPACT_ATOMS: atom_id res chain seq x y z
N PHE A 1 1.86 -12.01 3.43
CA PHE A 1 3.09 -11.23 3.57
C PHE A 1 3.41 -10.43 2.29
N SER A 2 3.56 -11.09 1.14
CA SER A 2 3.96 -10.46 -0.14
C SER A 2 3.08 -9.26 -0.53
N VAL A 3 1.75 -9.40 -0.41
CA VAL A 3 0.79 -8.31 -0.68
C VAL A 3 1.06 -7.10 0.23
N GLY A 4 1.32 -7.34 1.52
CA GLY A 4 1.61 -6.26 2.46
C GLY A 4 2.92 -5.55 2.16
N VAL A 5 3.99 -6.28 1.82
CA VAL A 5 5.28 -5.68 1.42
C VAL A 5 5.10 -4.75 0.23
N CYS A 6 4.45 -5.25 -0.84
CA CYS A 6 4.21 -4.46 -2.05
C CYS A 6 3.33 -3.24 -1.75
N THR A 7 2.23 -3.41 -1.00
CA THR A 7 1.31 -2.33 -0.66
C THR A 7 1.99 -1.23 0.16
N VAL A 8 2.75 -1.60 1.19
CA VAL A 8 3.48 -0.63 2.02
C VAL A 8 4.52 0.11 1.19
N PHE A 9 5.31 -0.61 0.39
CA PHE A 9 6.31 0.02 -0.47
C PHE A 9 5.65 1.02 -1.43
N ASP A 10 4.63 0.60 -2.17
CA ASP A 10 3.94 1.45 -3.16
C ASP A 10 3.29 2.68 -2.50
N THR A 11 2.72 2.52 -1.29
CA THR A 11 2.13 3.63 -0.54
C THR A 11 3.18 4.66 -0.12
N PHE A 12 4.30 4.22 0.45
CA PHE A 12 5.31 5.13 1.01
C PHE A 12 6.36 5.60 -0.01
N THR A 13 6.32 5.11 -1.24
CA THR A 13 7.11 5.63 -2.36
C THR A 13 6.30 6.50 -3.32
N LYS A 14 5.03 6.78 -3.03
CA LYS A 14 4.23 7.76 -3.76
C LYS A 14 4.98 9.10 -3.83
N GLY A 15 5.04 9.69 -5.01
CA GLY A 15 5.74 10.96 -5.19
C GLY A 15 7.27 10.89 -5.21
N TYR A 16 7.88 9.71 -5.00
CA TYR A 16 9.33 9.53 -5.17
C TYR A 16 9.77 9.90 -6.60
N ARG A 17 10.88 10.63 -6.69
CA ARG A 17 11.45 11.06 -7.98
C ARG A 17 12.96 10.77 -8.03
N PRO A 18 13.50 10.31 -9.15
CA PRO A 18 12.80 9.98 -10.41
C PRO A 18 12.03 8.66 -10.32
N GLU A 19 10.83 8.63 -10.87
CA GLU A 19 9.90 7.50 -10.81
C GLU A 19 10.50 6.21 -11.39
N ALA A 20 11.30 6.34 -12.45
CA ALA A 20 11.98 5.21 -13.10
C ALA A 20 12.95 4.44 -12.17
N GLN A 21 13.33 4.99 -11.01
CA GLN A 21 14.19 4.32 -10.04
C GLN A 21 13.43 3.51 -8.98
N THR A 22 12.09 3.61 -8.94
CA THR A 22 11.28 2.97 -7.90
C THR A 22 11.43 1.44 -7.92
N ASP A 23 11.47 0.82 -9.09
CA ASP A 23 11.66 -0.63 -9.22
C ASP A 23 13.05 -1.07 -8.74
N GLY A 24 14.08 -0.29 -9.05
CA GLY A 24 15.44 -0.52 -8.55
C GLY A 24 15.52 -0.40 -7.02
N LEU A 25 14.82 0.58 -6.44
CA LEU A 25 14.71 0.76 -5.00
C LEU A 25 14.00 -0.43 -4.32
N PHE A 26 12.89 -0.90 -4.91
CA PHE A 26 12.19 -2.09 -4.42
C PHE A 26 13.09 -3.33 -4.47
N SER A 27 13.79 -3.54 -5.59
CA SER A 27 14.72 -4.66 -5.74
C SER A 27 15.85 -4.63 -4.71
N ALA A 28 16.45 -3.45 -4.47
CA ALA A 28 17.50 -3.27 -3.48
C ALA A 28 16.99 -3.53 -2.05
N LEU A 29 15.79 -3.03 -1.71
CA LEU A 29 15.15 -3.26 -0.42
C LEU A 29 14.88 -4.76 -0.20
N CYS A 30 14.34 -5.45 -1.18
CA CYS A 30 14.08 -6.88 -1.09
C CYS A 30 15.36 -7.69 -0.93
N SER A 31 16.37 -7.44 -1.78
CA SER A 31 17.64 -8.15 -1.77
C SER A 31 18.38 -7.98 -0.44
N SER A 32 18.39 -6.79 0.15
CA SER A 32 19.02 -6.53 1.45
C SER A 32 18.37 -7.29 2.60
N ASN A 33 17.12 -7.74 2.44
CA ASN A 33 16.38 -8.55 3.39
C ASN A 33 16.27 -10.03 2.99
N GLY A 34 16.99 -10.47 1.96
CA GLY A 34 17.01 -11.86 1.51
C GLY A 34 15.76 -12.28 0.73
N PHE A 35 14.99 -11.33 0.17
CA PHE A 35 13.82 -11.61 -0.65
C PHE A 35 14.09 -11.37 -2.14
N ASP A 36 13.40 -12.13 -2.98
CA ASP A 36 13.32 -11.88 -4.42
C ASP A 36 12.15 -10.95 -4.75
N ALA A 37 12.45 -9.76 -5.27
CA ALA A 37 11.50 -8.72 -5.56
C ALA A 37 10.46 -9.14 -6.61
N ALA A 38 10.90 -9.86 -7.67
CA ALA A 38 10.03 -10.29 -8.75
C ALA A 38 9.03 -11.36 -8.24
N SER A 39 9.50 -12.28 -7.41
CA SER A 39 8.66 -13.30 -6.76
C SER A 39 7.62 -12.67 -5.85
N LEU A 40 8.01 -11.67 -5.03
CA LEU A 40 7.06 -10.95 -4.16
C LEU A 40 5.99 -10.22 -4.97
N ARG A 41 6.37 -9.50 -6.03
CA ARG A 41 5.43 -8.81 -6.92
C ARG A 41 4.47 -9.79 -7.61
N LYS A 42 4.99 -10.89 -8.16
CA LYS A 42 4.18 -11.92 -8.82
C LYS A 42 3.18 -12.54 -7.84
N THR A 43 3.63 -12.96 -6.67
CA THR A 43 2.75 -13.56 -5.64
C THR A 43 1.68 -12.56 -5.18
N SER A 44 2.06 -11.29 -4.98
CA SER A 44 1.13 -10.23 -4.62
C SER A 44 0.05 -10.03 -5.69
N ALA A 45 0.44 -9.91 -6.95
CA ALA A 45 -0.49 -9.72 -8.07
C ALA A 45 -1.47 -10.90 -8.19
N THR A 46 -0.96 -12.14 -8.14
CA THR A 46 -1.79 -13.36 -8.21
C THR A 46 -2.81 -13.42 -7.08
N LEU A 47 -2.41 -13.12 -5.83
CA LEU A 47 -3.33 -13.14 -4.70
C LEU A 47 -4.39 -12.05 -4.78
N ILE A 48 -4.03 -10.85 -5.23
CA ILE A 48 -4.98 -9.75 -5.44
C ILE A 48 -6.00 -10.12 -6.53
N GLU A 49 -5.54 -10.67 -7.65
CA GLU A 49 -6.41 -11.13 -8.74
C GLU A 49 -7.36 -12.23 -8.26
N GLN A 50 -6.86 -13.20 -7.51
CA GLN A 50 -7.69 -14.26 -6.93
C GLN A 50 -8.69 -13.76 -5.89
N ALA A 51 -8.43 -12.65 -5.24
CA ALA A 51 -9.33 -12.05 -4.26
C ALA A 51 -10.45 -11.21 -4.88
N GLN A 52 -10.28 -10.70 -6.10
CA GLN A 52 -11.26 -9.82 -6.76
C GLN A 52 -12.65 -10.44 -6.82
N GLY A 53 -13.66 -9.66 -6.41
CA GLY A 53 -15.08 -10.05 -6.43
C GLY A 53 -15.45 -11.22 -5.52
N LYS A 54 -14.58 -11.63 -4.60
CA LYS A 54 -14.86 -12.73 -3.65
C LYS A 54 -15.50 -12.21 -2.37
N ASP A 55 -16.39 -13.03 -1.80
CA ASP A 55 -16.90 -12.81 -0.46
C ASP A 55 -15.87 -13.17 0.62
N LEU A 56 -16.16 -12.83 1.86
CA LEU A 56 -15.27 -13.03 3.01
C LEU A 56 -14.93 -14.51 3.22
N ASP A 57 -15.88 -15.43 3.04
CA ASP A 57 -15.67 -16.86 3.24
C ASP A 57 -14.76 -17.46 2.17
N SER A 58 -14.90 -17.00 0.93
CA SER A 58 -13.98 -17.32 -0.15
C SER A 58 -12.56 -16.82 0.11
N ILE A 59 -12.41 -15.62 0.69
CA ILE A 59 -11.10 -15.09 1.11
C ILE A 59 -10.51 -15.91 2.26
N LYS A 60 -11.30 -16.31 3.25
CA LYS A 60 -10.87 -17.22 4.34
C LYS A 60 -10.34 -18.54 3.77
N THR A 61 -11.07 -19.12 2.82
CA THR A 61 -10.68 -20.36 2.13
C THR A 61 -9.38 -20.17 1.35
N LEU A 62 -9.26 -19.08 0.58
CA LEU A 62 -8.05 -18.73 -0.19
C LEU A 62 -6.82 -18.63 0.71
N LEU A 63 -6.98 -18.05 1.90
CA LEU A 63 -5.87 -17.79 2.82
C LEU A 63 -5.65 -18.89 3.86
N SER A 64 -6.47 -19.92 3.92
CA SER A 64 -6.36 -21.00 4.91
C SER A 64 -4.98 -21.67 4.93
N SER A 65 -4.36 -21.87 3.75
CA SER A 65 -3.01 -22.40 3.61
C SER A 65 -1.91 -21.45 4.08
N HIS A 66 -2.24 -20.18 4.34
CA HIS A 66 -1.34 -19.12 4.80
C HIS A 66 -1.57 -18.76 6.28
N ALA A 67 -2.37 -19.56 7.00
CA ALA A 67 -2.57 -19.39 8.43
C ALA A 67 -1.23 -19.43 9.18
N LEU A 68 -1.14 -18.63 10.23
CA LEU A 68 0.06 -18.52 11.04
C LEU A 68 0.26 -19.84 11.79
N GLN A 69 1.37 -20.53 11.54
CA GLN A 69 1.72 -21.76 12.21
C GLN A 69 2.17 -21.49 13.65
N ASP A 70 2.04 -22.48 14.51
CA ASP A 70 2.53 -22.39 15.89
C ASP A 70 4.03 -22.03 15.91
N GLY A 71 4.35 -20.96 16.67
CA GLY A 71 5.72 -20.43 16.75
C GLY A 71 6.12 -19.48 15.62
N ALA A 72 5.28 -19.27 14.60
CA ALA A 72 5.55 -18.28 13.57
C ALA A 72 5.28 -16.86 14.10
N HIS A 73 6.08 -15.90 13.62
CA HIS A 73 5.98 -14.52 14.06
C HIS A 73 5.02 -13.72 13.19
N TYR A 74 4.07 -13.03 13.84
CA TYR A 74 3.23 -12.04 13.20
C TYR A 74 4.07 -10.82 12.74
N SER A 75 3.76 -10.32 11.55
CA SER A 75 4.33 -9.09 10.98
C SER A 75 3.20 -8.10 10.63
N ARG A 76 3.43 -6.81 10.89
CA ARG A 76 2.52 -5.71 10.46
C ARG A 76 2.20 -5.73 8.97
N LEU A 77 3.17 -6.19 8.17
CA LEU A 77 2.97 -6.37 6.73
C LEU A 77 1.87 -7.38 6.40
N MET A 78 1.65 -8.39 7.27
CA MET A 78 0.55 -9.33 7.10
C MET A 78 -0.81 -8.62 7.26
N ALA A 79 -0.96 -7.76 8.27
CA ALA A 79 -2.18 -6.98 8.46
C ALA A 79 -2.52 -6.12 7.24
N VAL A 80 -1.55 -5.36 6.73
CA VAL A 80 -1.73 -4.54 5.52
C VAL A 80 -2.08 -5.41 4.31
N GLY A 81 -1.48 -6.59 4.19
CA GLY A 81 -1.80 -7.55 3.14
C GLY A 81 -3.25 -8.05 3.22
N LEU A 82 -3.77 -8.36 4.41
CA LEU A 82 -5.17 -8.75 4.61
C LEU A 82 -6.12 -7.63 4.20
N MET A 83 -5.89 -6.42 4.70
CA MET A 83 -6.68 -5.25 4.34
C MET A 83 -6.72 -5.04 2.81
N ARG A 84 -5.58 -5.13 2.13
CA ARG A 84 -5.50 -4.95 0.68
C ARG A 84 -6.27 -6.02 -0.09
N LEU A 85 -6.26 -7.27 0.37
CA LEU A 85 -7.05 -8.36 -0.23
C LEU A 85 -8.55 -8.15 -0.03
N LEU A 86 -8.98 -7.71 1.15
CA LEU A 86 -10.38 -7.35 1.41
C LEU A 86 -10.84 -6.16 0.56
N GLN A 87 -9.98 -5.16 0.37
CA GLN A 87 -10.26 -4.05 -0.57
C GLN A 87 -10.41 -4.53 -2.01
N ALA A 88 -9.55 -5.46 -2.46
CA ALA A 88 -9.65 -6.04 -3.79
C ALA A 88 -10.93 -6.88 -3.97
N ALA A 89 -11.34 -7.60 -2.94
CA ALA A 89 -12.57 -8.35 -2.92
C ALA A 89 -13.83 -7.46 -3.06
N ALA A 90 -13.78 -6.29 -2.44
CA ALA A 90 -14.88 -5.32 -2.44
C ALA A 90 -14.84 -4.34 -3.64
N ALA A 91 -13.89 -4.47 -4.58
CA ALA A 91 -13.69 -3.48 -5.65
C ALA A 91 -14.92 -3.28 -6.56
N ASP A 92 -15.79 -4.28 -6.67
CA ASP A 92 -17.03 -4.23 -7.44
C ASP A 92 -18.25 -3.80 -6.61
N ALA A 93 -18.13 -3.75 -5.28
CA ALA A 93 -19.13 -3.21 -4.37
C ALA A 93 -18.71 -1.80 -3.93
N SER A 94 -19.65 -0.92 -3.59
CA SER A 94 -19.31 0.36 -2.95
C SER A 94 -18.28 0.09 -1.86
N SER A 95 -17.11 0.76 -1.94
CA SER A 95 -15.97 0.56 -1.02
C SER A 95 -16.48 0.37 0.40
N PRO A 96 -16.14 -0.73 1.09
CA PRO A 96 -16.62 -0.95 2.45
C PRO A 96 -16.21 0.25 3.30
N ASP A 97 -17.13 0.72 4.13
CA ASP A 97 -16.85 1.70 5.16
C ASP A 97 -15.62 1.25 5.96
N GLY A 98 -14.76 2.19 6.34
CA GLY A 98 -13.53 1.88 7.07
C GLY A 98 -13.76 1.02 8.32
N ALA A 99 -14.91 1.19 8.99
CA ALA A 99 -15.32 0.37 10.13
C ALA A 99 -15.63 -1.09 9.73
N ALA A 100 -16.32 -1.30 8.61
CA ALA A 100 -16.60 -2.64 8.09
C ALA A 100 -15.32 -3.36 7.67
N LEU A 101 -14.40 -2.65 7.02
CA LEU A 101 -13.10 -3.18 6.62
C LEU A 101 -12.25 -3.59 7.84
N ALA A 102 -12.24 -2.76 8.89
CA ALA A 102 -11.54 -3.07 10.13
C ALA A 102 -12.11 -4.32 10.81
N GLN A 103 -13.44 -4.44 10.89
CA GLN A 103 -14.11 -5.60 11.47
C GLN A 103 -13.83 -6.89 10.67
N GLN A 104 -13.92 -6.83 9.34
CA GLN A 104 -13.59 -7.98 8.47
C GLN A 104 -12.11 -8.39 8.59
N SER A 105 -11.21 -7.40 8.69
CA SER A 105 -9.78 -7.65 8.89
C SER A 105 -9.51 -8.36 10.21
N LYS A 106 -10.22 -7.99 11.28
CA LYS A 106 -10.13 -8.61 12.60
C LYS A 106 -10.63 -10.06 12.56
N GLU A 107 -11.80 -10.31 12.00
CA GLU A 107 -12.37 -11.66 11.84
C GLU A 107 -11.45 -12.58 11.02
N LEU A 108 -10.89 -12.06 9.92
CA LEU A 108 -9.97 -12.80 9.09
C LEU A 108 -8.65 -13.10 9.84
N ALA A 109 -8.15 -12.14 10.61
CA ALA A 109 -6.94 -12.30 11.43
C ALA A 109 -7.11 -13.42 12.48
N GLU A 110 -8.25 -13.46 13.18
CA GLU A 110 -8.58 -14.51 14.15
C GLU A 110 -8.60 -15.89 13.48
N THR A 111 -9.24 -15.99 12.31
CA THR A 111 -9.31 -17.25 11.53
C THR A 111 -7.93 -17.74 11.10
N LEU A 112 -7.00 -16.83 10.82
CA LEU A 112 -5.63 -17.11 10.39
C LEU A 112 -4.64 -17.25 11.55
N GLY A 113 -5.09 -17.27 12.81
CA GLY A 113 -4.22 -17.40 13.98
C GLY A 113 -3.36 -16.15 14.25
N MET A 114 -3.76 -14.98 13.74
CA MET A 114 -3.04 -13.71 13.99
C MET A 114 -3.62 -12.99 15.19
N PRO A 115 -2.81 -12.17 15.91
CA PRO A 115 -3.28 -11.41 17.07
C PRO A 115 -4.18 -10.25 16.63
N ALA A 116 -5.51 -10.45 16.64
CA ALA A 116 -6.51 -9.54 16.08
C ALA A 116 -6.42 -8.11 16.61
N ASP A 117 -6.18 -7.91 17.91
CA ASP A 117 -6.02 -6.58 18.50
C ASP A 117 -4.75 -5.85 18.01
N ARG A 118 -3.69 -6.60 17.67
CA ARG A 118 -2.49 -6.01 17.04
C ARG A 118 -2.74 -5.67 15.59
N VAL A 119 -3.46 -6.53 14.86
CA VAL A 119 -3.86 -6.26 13.47
C VAL A 119 -4.65 -4.96 13.40
N GLU A 120 -5.65 -4.76 14.25
CA GLU A 120 -6.46 -3.53 14.31
C GLU A 120 -5.60 -2.29 14.55
N LYS A 121 -4.71 -2.33 15.55
CA LYS A 121 -3.80 -1.22 15.86
C LYS A 121 -2.83 -0.92 14.71
N ASP A 122 -2.27 -1.96 14.10
CA ASP A 122 -1.33 -1.82 13.00
C ASP A 122 -2.00 -1.26 11.73
N LEU A 123 -3.27 -1.62 11.46
CA LEU A 123 -4.06 -1.06 10.36
C LEU A 123 -4.44 0.41 10.62
N THR A 124 -4.81 0.77 11.84
CA THR A 124 -5.06 2.18 12.23
C THR A 124 -3.81 3.02 12.03
N LEU A 125 -2.65 2.52 12.46
CA LEU A 125 -1.38 3.20 12.26
C LEU A 125 -1.01 3.32 10.77
N PHE A 126 -1.22 2.27 9.99
CA PHE A 126 -0.97 2.30 8.55
C PHE A 126 -1.86 3.32 7.84
N GLY A 127 -3.16 3.35 8.13
CA GLY A 127 -4.10 4.32 7.57
C GLY A 127 -3.69 5.76 7.86
N SER A 128 -3.42 6.07 9.13
CA SER A 128 -2.96 7.41 9.54
C SER A 128 -1.65 7.84 8.86
N ASN A 129 -0.69 6.93 8.70
CA ASN A 129 0.56 7.23 8.01
C ASN A 129 0.38 7.37 6.50
N SER A 130 -0.53 6.58 5.89
CA SER A 130 -0.86 6.71 4.47
C SER A 130 -1.48 8.07 4.16
N GLU A 131 -2.44 8.53 4.98
CA GLU A 131 -3.05 9.86 4.84
C GLU A 131 -2.01 10.99 4.94
N ARG A 132 -1.09 10.91 5.92
CA ARG A 132 0.01 11.87 6.04
C ARG A 132 0.93 11.87 4.82
N MET A 133 1.18 10.69 4.26
CA MET A 133 1.99 10.57 3.05
C MET A 133 1.30 11.21 1.85
N ASP A 134 0.00 10.95 1.66
CA ASP A 134 -0.78 11.57 0.59
C ASP A 134 -0.77 13.10 0.71
N GLN A 135 -1.01 13.65 1.91
CA GLN A 135 -0.92 15.09 2.18
C GLN A 135 0.47 15.68 1.89
N ALA A 136 1.54 14.96 2.24
CA ALA A 136 2.91 15.39 1.96
C ALA A 136 3.20 15.41 0.46
N VAL A 137 2.73 14.41 -0.28
CA VAL A 137 2.87 14.36 -1.76
C VAL A 137 2.14 15.52 -2.42
N ASP A 138 0.90 15.79 -2.00
CA ASP A 138 0.11 16.90 -2.53
C ASP A 138 0.79 18.25 -2.29
N LEU A 139 1.29 18.48 -1.07
CA LEU A 139 2.01 19.71 -0.73
C LEU A 139 3.27 19.91 -1.59
N VAL A 140 4.05 18.84 -1.80
CA VAL A 140 5.24 18.90 -2.66
C VAL A 140 4.86 19.20 -4.11
N GLN A 141 3.80 18.57 -4.64
CA GLN A 141 3.32 18.83 -6.00
C GLN A 141 2.84 20.28 -6.18
N GLU A 142 2.09 20.81 -5.21
CA GLU A 142 1.65 22.21 -5.22
C GLU A 142 2.84 23.19 -5.19
N THR A 143 3.85 22.90 -4.38
CA THR A 143 5.07 23.72 -4.27
C THR A 143 5.83 23.74 -5.61
N ILE A 144 6.04 22.57 -6.23
CA ILE A 144 6.69 22.44 -7.53
C ILE A 144 5.91 23.21 -8.62
N ALA A 145 4.58 23.09 -8.63
CA ALA A 145 3.72 23.78 -9.58
C ALA A 145 3.76 25.33 -9.39
N ALA A 146 3.83 25.78 -8.14
CA ALA A 146 3.96 27.20 -7.82
C ALA A 146 5.32 27.78 -8.28
N GLU A 147 6.41 27.06 -8.03
CA GLU A 147 7.74 27.46 -8.47
C GLU A 147 7.86 27.50 -10.00
N LYS A 148 7.30 26.52 -10.69
CA LYS A 148 7.27 26.49 -12.16
C LYS A 148 6.54 27.70 -12.70
N ARG A 149 5.36 28.02 -12.18
CA ARG A 149 4.59 29.24 -12.57
C ARG A 149 5.37 30.52 -12.31
N LYS A 150 6.09 30.61 -11.18
CA LYS A 150 6.92 31.78 -10.85
C LYS A 150 8.11 31.93 -11.82
N LYS A 151 8.74 30.82 -12.19
CA LYS A 151 9.83 30.82 -13.18
C LYS A 151 9.34 31.25 -14.57
N GLU A 152 8.20 30.75 -15.01
CA GLU A 152 7.58 31.08 -16.28
C GLU A 152 7.24 32.58 -16.37
N ARG A 153 6.68 33.16 -15.29
CA ARG A 153 6.41 34.63 -15.23
C ARG A 153 7.69 35.44 -15.33
N ARG A 154 8.74 35.09 -14.59
CA ARG A 154 10.04 35.79 -14.67
C ARG A 154 10.63 35.75 -16.07
N LEU A 155 10.58 34.59 -16.74
CA LEU A 155 11.06 34.47 -18.11
C LEU A 155 10.24 35.32 -19.11
N ALA A 156 8.91 35.40 -18.92
CA ALA A 156 8.04 36.22 -19.74
C ALA A 156 8.29 37.72 -19.54
N GLU A 157 8.57 38.17 -18.31
CA GLU A 157 8.92 39.56 -17.98
C GLU A 157 10.27 39.95 -18.59
N GLN A 158 11.30 39.07 -18.50
CA GLN A 158 12.62 39.33 -19.10
C GLN A 158 12.53 39.51 -20.62
N LYS A 159 11.78 38.64 -21.31
CA LYS A 159 11.56 38.77 -22.76
C LYS A 159 10.84 40.07 -23.17
N LYS A 160 10.01 40.64 -22.29
CA LYS A 160 9.34 41.93 -22.55
C LYS A 160 10.25 43.14 -22.35
N THR A 161 11.32 42.96 -21.54
CA THR A 161 12.26 44.05 -21.26
C THR A 161 13.39 44.14 -22.28
N GLU A 162 13.62 43.03 -23.03
CA GLU A 162 14.64 42.95 -24.10
C GLU A 162 14.11 43.26 -25.51
N ALA A 163 12.79 43.45 -25.66
CA ALA A 163 12.11 43.81 -26.92
C ALA A 163 11.72 45.29 -26.93
#